data_f54d32af24dec956c6f8b3103bdbe1a8
#
_entry.id   f54d32af24dec956c6f8b3103bdbe1a8
#
_cell.length_a   1.000
_cell.length_b   1.000
_cell.length_c   1.000
_cell.angle_alpha   90.00
_cell.angle_beta   90.00
_cell.angle_gamma   90.00
#
_symmetry.space_group_name_H-M   'P 1'
#
loop_
_entity.id
_entity.type
_entity.pdbx_description
1 polymer ?
#
loop_
_entity_poly.entity_id
_entity_poly.type
_entity_poly.pdbx_seq_one_letter_code
_entity_poly.pdbx_strand_id
1 'polypeptide(L)'
;MSTAGSPTSVALEPNIRRPKAPRMTSVRCRASTSGGGPGQTVAIVGRGRVGLAIGRMCERLDMEHVFMTRGEASFPPHGPIYVATHASDLDDVLALVPNDRRKDLVLLQGGLLRDDWLRHRGLNRSCAATQVALYMSAKGDGTVRDGGGATCACGPRAGDVSELLTKGGNVRCVVVDEAAFRVASVCKLVWTSAFWLLCRSLCASPGDAMTVGEVVDSDEGERAVRELACELLDCVEAAGELRVGDENENENGNGDSPLSSREAVLRGIFEYSRSIPSSVPSAEMGLKEVGFRNGWFLARRSAESPQERHADHLRRIGLDPDALV
;
A
#
# COMPACT_ATOMS: atom_id res chain seq x y z
N MET A 1 -37.20 -8.66 -42.72
CA MET A 1 -37.50 -7.79 -41.57
C MET A 1 -36.64 -8.25 -40.41
N SER A 2 -35.57 -7.54 -40.22
CA SER A 2 -34.53 -7.86 -39.23
C SER A 2 -34.58 -6.73 -38.15
N THR A 3 -34.84 -7.11 -36.92
CA THR A 3 -34.85 -6.17 -35.79
C THR A 3 -33.52 -6.26 -35.05
N ALA A 4 -32.71 -5.22 -35.18
CA ALA A 4 -31.50 -5.04 -34.44
C ALA A 4 -31.83 -4.65 -32.97
N GLY A 5 -31.34 -5.45 -32.02
CA GLY A 5 -31.40 -5.12 -30.59
C GLY A 5 -30.22 -4.20 -30.23
N SER A 6 -30.53 -3.05 -29.66
CA SER A 6 -29.58 -2.10 -29.12
C SER A 6 -28.97 -2.61 -27.83
N PRO A 7 -27.68 -2.33 -27.52
CA PRO A 7 -27.09 -2.67 -26.24
C PRO A 7 -27.57 -1.69 -25.15
N THR A 8 -28.02 -2.27 -24.05
CA THR A 8 -28.47 -1.54 -22.85
C THR A 8 -27.25 -0.94 -22.12
N SER A 9 -27.20 0.37 -22.10
CA SER A 9 -26.26 1.14 -21.26
C SER A 9 -26.60 0.91 -19.78
N VAL A 10 -25.68 0.37 -19.03
CA VAL A 10 -25.75 0.28 -17.56
C VAL A 10 -25.37 1.63 -17.00
N ALA A 11 -26.35 2.42 -16.63
CA ALA A 11 -26.17 3.66 -15.89
C ALA A 11 -25.70 3.33 -14.45
N LEU A 12 -24.59 3.92 -14.04
CA LEU A 12 -24.12 3.93 -12.65
C LEU A 12 -25.07 4.80 -11.83
N GLU A 13 -25.84 4.18 -10.96
CA GLU A 13 -26.73 4.88 -10.03
C GLU A 13 -25.93 5.63 -8.94
N PRO A 14 -26.37 6.84 -8.52
CA PRO A 14 -25.66 7.63 -7.54
C PRO A 14 -25.90 7.13 -6.12
N ASN A 15 -24.80 6.95 -5.43
CA ASN A 15 -24.52 7.06 -3.99
C ASN A 15 -25.73 6.99 -3.02
N ILE A 16 -26.18 5.78 -2.71
CA ILE A 16 -27.11 5.54 -1.61
C ILE A 16 -26.36 5.68 -0.28
N ARG A 17 -26.63 6.74 0.46
CA ARG A 17 -26.16 6.93 1.84
C ARG A 17 -26.59 5.74 2.70
N ARG A 18 -25.65 4.95 3.16
CA ARG A 18 -25.89 3.87 4.13
C ARG A 18 -26.38 4.45 5.46
N PRO A 19 -27.34 3.81 6.14
CA PRO A 19 -27.79 4.25 7.45
C PRO A 19 -26.66 4.22 8.47
N LYS A 20 -26.60 5.23 9.35
CA LYS A 20 -25.65 5.34 10.45
C LYS A 20 -25.72 4.09 11.34
N ALA A 21 -24.62 3.35 11.43
CA ALA A 21 -24.47 2.27 12.39
C ALA A 21 -24.56 2.83 13.83
N PRO A 22 -25.08 2.04 14.80
CA PRO A 22 -25.19 2.49 16.19
C PRO A 22 -23.82 2.80 16.78
N ARG A 23 -23.75 3.84 17.63
CA ARG A 23 -22.57 4.22 18.40
C ARG A 23 -22.08 3.02 19.23
N MET A 24 -20.96 2.43 18.85
CA MET A 24 -20.27 1.46 19.70
C MET A 24 -19.29 2.21 20.60
N THR A 25 -19.42 2.02 21.90
CA THR A 25 -18.50 2.51 22.93
C THR A 25 -17.11 1.93 22.74
N SER A 26 -16.08 2.75 22.99
CA SER A 26 -14.67 2.30 22.95
C SER A 26 -14.46 1.12 23.90
N VAL A 27 -13.91 0.01 23.38
CA VAL A 27 -13.56 -1.16 24.19
C VAL A 27 -12.08 -1.03 24.58
N ARG A 28 -11.82 -0.77 25.86
CA ARG A 28 -10.48 -0.86 26.42
C ARG A 28 -10.19 -2.32 26.81
N CYS A 29 -9.20 -2.90 26.16
CA CYS A 29 -8.63 -4.18 26.60
C CYS A 29 -7.45 -3.90 27.53
N ARG A 30 -7.51 -4.32 28.80
CA ARG A 30 -6.38 -4.24 29.74
C ARG A 30 -5.56 -5.52 29.64
N ALA A 31 -4.30 -5.39 29.28
CA ALA A 31 -3.30 -6.41 29.47
C ALA A 31 -2.27 -5.96 30.51
N SER A 32 -1.74 -6.88 31.27
CA SER A 32 -0.75 -6.63 32.31
C SER A 32 0.66 -6.58 31.72
N THR A 33 1.44 -5.69 32.30
CA THR A 33 2.77 -5.18 31.97
C THR A 33 3.83 -6.18 31.52
N SER A 34 4.39 -6.00 30.29
CA SER A 34 5.84 -6.05 30.02
C SER A 34 6.14 -5.64 28.56
N GLY A 35 6.95 -4.57 28.33
CA GLY A 35 7.59 -4.31 27.04
C GLY A 35 7.44 -2.91 26.44
N GLY A 36 6.39 -2.16 26.76
CA GLY A 36 6.28 -0.74 26.45
C GLY A 36 6.67 0.07 27.69
N GLY A 37 7.35 1.22 27.55
CA GLY A 37 7.58 2.11 28.69
C GLY A 37 6.26 2.37 29.44
N PRO A 38 6.27 2.54 30.76
CA PRO A 38 5.05 2.71 31.54
C PRO A 38 4.23 3.90 31.01
N GLY A 39 2.98 3.62 30.58
CA GLY A 39 2.03 4.65 30.15
C GLY A 39 1.85 4.83 28.64
N GLN A 40 2.37 3.95 27.80
CA GLN A 40 2.09 4.00 26.34
C GLN A 40 0.91 3.11 25.98
N THR A 41 -0.12 3.70 25.37
CA THR A 41 -1.28 2.98 24.83
C THR A 41 -1.27 3.05 23.31
N VAL A 42 -1.34 1.92 22.63
CA VAL A 42 -1.43 1.85 21.17
C VAL A 42 -2.83 2.27 20.73
N ALA A 43 -2.94 3.30 19.91
CA ALA A 43 -4.18 3.65 19.25
C ALA A 43 -4.27 2.96 17.89
N ILE A 44 -5.41 2.33 17.57
CA ILE A 44 -5.66 1.66 16.30
C ILE A 44 -6.87 2.30 15.64
N VAL A 45 -6.63 3.03 14.55
CA VAL A 45 -7.68 3.68 13.76
C VAL A 45 -8.10 2.73 12.64
N GLY A 46 -9.35 2.29 12.69
CA GLY A 46 -9.89 1.30 11.76
C GLY A 46 -9.91 -0.12 12.34
N ARG A 47 -11.10 -0.71 12.34
CA ARG A 47 -11.38 -2.05 12.88
C ARG A 47 -11.60 -3.08 11.76
N GLY A 48 -10.91 -2.90 10.63
CA GLY A 48 -10.85 -3.84 9.53
C GLY A 48 -9.89 -5.00 9.82
N ARG A 49 -9.65 -5.85 8.81
CA ARG A 49 -8.75 -7.02 8.93
C ARG A 49 -7.36 -6.68 9.48
N VAL A 50 -6.75 -5.60 8.97
CA VAL A 50 -5.42 -5.15 9.41
C VAL A 50 -5.48 -4.60 10.82
N GLY A 51 -6.46 -3.74 11.14
CA GLY A 51 -6.60 -3.20 12.50
C GLY A 51 -6.83 -4.28 13.55
N LEU A 52 -7.68 -5.28 13.27
CA LEU A 52 -7.87 -6.43 14.16
C LEU A 52 -6.58 -7.24 14.33
N ALA A 53 -5.80 -7.39 13.25
CA ALA A 53 -4.50 -8.06 13.31
C ALA A 53 -3.52 -7.31 14.22
N ILE A 54 -3.43 -5.99 14.11
CA ILE A 54 -2.60 -5.16 15.01
C ILE A 54 -3.06 -5.30 16.47
N GLY A 55 -4.36 -5.26 16.74
CA GLY A 55 -4.90 -5.47 18.10
C GLY A 55 -4.48 -6.82 18.69
N ARG A 56 -4.59 -7.91 17.91
CA ARG A 56 -4.12 -9.23 18.35
C ARG A 56 -2.61 -9.32 18.54
N MET A 57 -1.83 -8.58 17.76
CA MET A 57 -0.39 -8.48 17.99
C MET A 57 -0.09 -7.78 19.32
N CYS A 58 -0.82 -6.70 19.64
CA CYS A 58 -0.72 -6.03 20.93
C CYS A 58 -1.08 -6.97 22.08
N GLU A 59 -2.19 -7.74 21.97
CA GLU A 59 -2.59 -8.72 22.96
C GLU A 59 -1.49 -9.78 23.23
N ARG A 60 -0.86 -10.29 22.16
CA ARG A 60 0.24 -11.28 22.30
C ARG A 60 1.49 -10.74 22.99
N LEU A 61 1.69 -9.43 22.94
CA LEU A 61 2.82 -8.74 23.56
C LEU A 61 2.45 -8.03 24.87
N ASP A 62 1.27 -8.29 25.41
CA ASP A 62 0.74 -7.63 26.61
C ASP A 62 0.77 -6.09 26.53
N MET A 63 0.60 -5.54 25.32
CA MET A 63 0.55 -4.09 25.07
C MET A 63 -0.86 -3.55 25.25
N GLU A 64 -1.03 -2.49 26.04
CA GLU A 64 -2.30 -1.79 26.12
C GLU A 64 -2.67 -1.16 24.77
N HIS A 65 -3.90 -1.39 24.30
CA HIS A 65 -4.35 -0.83 23.03
C HIS A 65 -5.84 -0.43 23.08
N VAL A 66 -6.19 0.51 22.19
CA VAL A 66 -7.57 0.99 22.04
C VAL A 66 -7.91 1.13 20.54
N PHE A 67 -9.10 0.66 20.18
CA PHE A 67 -9.64 0.93 18.85
C PHE A 67 -10.35 2.26 18.83
N MET A 68 -9.90 3.16 17.94
CA MET A 68 -10.55 4.44 17.70
C MET A 68 -11.74 4.24 16.74
N THR A 69 -12.88 4.78 17.13
CA THR A 69 -14.08 4.77 16.28
C THR A 69 -14.12 6.00 15.36
N ARG A 70 -14.90 5.90 14.27
CA ARG A 70 -15.02 7.02 13.32
C ARG A 70 -15.57 8.27 14.01
N GLY A 71 -14.87 9.39 13.85
CA GLY A 71 -15.22 10.67 14.45
C GLY A 71 -14.77 10.85 15.91
N GLU A 72 -14.07 9.88 16.49
CA GLU A 72 -13.48 9.99 17.83
C GLU A 72 -12.14 10.71 17.75
N ALA A 73 -12.02 11.85 18.48
CA ALA A 73 -10.82 12.68 18.51
C ALA A 73 -9.99 12.52 19.79
N SER A 74 -10.43 11.68 20.75
CA SER A 74 -9.75 11.46 22.02
C SER A 74 -8.70 10.38 21.91
N PHE A 75 -7.53 10.72 21.37
CA PHE A 75 -6.38 9.83 21.30
C PHE A 75 -5.70 9.68 22.67
N PRO A 76 -5.14 8.49 22.98
CA PRO A 76 -4.27 8.34 24.15
C PRO A 76 -3.14 9.38 24.13
N PRO A 77 -2.69 9.90 25.27
CA PRO A 77 -1.70 10.99 25.31
C PRO A 77 -0.33 10.56 24.76
N HIS A 78 0.00 9.28 24.84
CA HIS A 78 1.28 8.73 24.40
C HIS A 78 1.09 7.39 23.69
N GLY A 79 2.05 7.04 22.84
CA GLY A 79 2.10 5.77 22.09
C GLY A 79 1.80 5.93 20.60
N PRO A 80 2.09 4.89 19.80
CA PRO A 80 1.89 4.91 18.36
C PRO A 80 0.40 4.92 17.99
N ILE A 81 0.09 5.56 16.85
CA ILE A 81 -1.25 5.61 16.26
C ILE A 81 -1.21 4.86 14.94
N TYR A 82 -1.62 3.59 14.95
CA TYR A 82 -1.70 2.78 13.74
C TYR A 82 -2.96 3.12 12.93
N VAL A 83 -2.76 3.62 11.73
CA VAL A 83 -3.86 3.95 10.81
C VAL A 83 -4.07 2.77 9.87
N ALA A 84 -5.12 1.99 10.11
CA ALA A 84 -5.49 0.77 9.39
C ALA A 84 -6.81 0.95 8.61
N THR A 85 -7.09 2.16 8.15
CA THR A 85 -8.23 2.51 7.28
C THR A 85 -7.85 2.38 5.80
N HIS A 86 -8.82 2.58 4.91
CA HIS A 86 -8.54 2.79 3.49
C HIS A 86 -7.83 4.14 3.28
N ALA A 87 -7.09 4.25 2.19
CA ALA A 87 -6.39 5.49 1.84
C ALA A 87 -7.36 6.67 1.65
N SER A 88 -8.59 6.43 1.18
CA SER A 88 -9.65 7.43 1.06
C SER A 88 -10.10 8.06 2.38
N ASP A 89 -9.86 7.39 3.51
CA ASP A 89 -10.27 7.88 4.83
C ASP A 89 -9.15 8.66 5.55
N LEU A 90 -7.97 8.75 4.94
CA LEU A 90 -6.79 9.32 5.61
C LEU A 90 -6.93 10.80 5.95
N ASP A 91 -7.56 11.60 5.08
CA ASP A 91 -7.76 13.03 5.33
C ASP A 91 -8.67 13.25 6.54
N ASP A 92 -9.72 12.46 6.68
CA ASP A 92 -10.62 12.49 7.84
C ASP A 92 -9.86 12.10 9.13
N VAL A 93 -8.99 11.08 9.06
CA VAL A 93 -8.17 10.67 10.21
C VAL A 93 -7.19 11.78 10.60
N LEU A 94 -6.50 12.37 9.62
CA LEU A 94 -5.52 13.44 9.87
C LEU A 94 -6.15 14.70 10.46
N ALA A 95 -7.39 15.01 10.11
CA ALA A 95 -8.14 16.13 10.69
C ALA A 95 -8.46 15.92 12.18
N LEU A 96 -8.53 14.68 12.65
CA LEU A 96 -8.81 14.34 14.05
C LEU A 96 -7.54 14.21 14.91
N VAL A 97 -6.38 13.95 14.29
CA VAL A 97 -5.12 13.74 15.04
C VAL A 97 -4.51 15.09 15.44
N PRO A 98 -4.27 15.34 16.75
CA PRO A 98 -3.61 16.54 17.20
C PRO A 98 -2.22 16.73 16.55
N ASN A 99 -1.84 17.97 16.26
CA ASN A 99 -0.59 18.28 15.54
C ASN A 99 0.66 17.73 16.25
N ASP A 100 0.71 17.79 17.57
CA ASP A 100 1.81 17.27 18.40
C ASP A 100 1.89 15.73 18.40
N ARG A 101 0.79 15.06 18.02
CA ARG A 101 0.70 13.61 17.91
C ARG A 101 0.94 13.06 16.49
N ARG A 102 1.08 13.94 15.48
CA ARG A 102 1.31 13.49 14.08
C ARG A 102 2.59 12.69 13.90
N LYS A 103 3.62 12.94 14.72
CA LYS A 103 4.85 12.14 14.78
C LYS A 103 4.64 10.69 15.23
N ASP A 104 3.53 10.42 15.90
CA ASP A 104 3.17 9.09 16.40
C ASP A 104 2.35 8.28 15.39
N LEU A 105 1.98 8.88 14.26
CA LEU A 105 1.27 8.20 13.19
C LEU A 105 2.10 7.10 12.57
N VAL A 106 1.46 5.95 12.35
CA VAL A 106 1.97 4.81 11.59
C VAL A 106 1.00 4.52 10.46
N LEU A 107 1.40 4.84 9.24
CA LEU A 107 0.59 4.71 8.02
C LEU A 107 0.85 3.35 7.37
N LEU A 108 -0.19 2.52 7.28
CA LEU A 108 -0.14 1.14 6.76
C LEU A 108 -0.62 1.04 5.31
N GLN A 109 -1.10 2.12 4.73
CA GLN A 109 -1.64 2.16 3.37
C GLN A 109 -0.53 2.00 2.33
N GLY A 110 -0.78 1.13 1.34
CA GLY A 110 0.06 1.05 0.15
C GLY A 110 -0.24 2.18 -0.84
N GLY A 111 0.74 2.52 -1.66
CA GLY A 111 0.56 3.54 -2.71
C GLY A 111 0.68 4.98 -2.25
N LEU A 112 1.03 5.22 -0.99
CA LEU A 112 1.32 6.58 -0.50
C LEU A 112 2.79 6.88 -0.75
N LEU A 113 3.05 7.69 -1.78
CA LEU A 113 4.39 8.16 -2.06
C LEU A 113 4.72 9.36 -1.18
N ARG A 114 5.97 9.40 -0.69
CA ARG A 114 6.37 10.34 0.37
C ARG A 114 6.28 11.79 -0.06
N ASP A 115 6.87 12.11 -1.21
CA ASP A 115 7.03 13.50 -1.59
C ASP A 115 5.73 14.09 -2.12
N ASP A 116 4.91 13.29 -2.77
CA ASP A 116 3.62 13.74 -3.27
C ASP A 116 2.57 13.81 -2.15
N TRP A 117 2.23 12.68 -1.57
CA TRP A 117 1.07 12.61 -0.67
C TRP A 117 1.33 13.26 0.69
N LEU A 118 2.47 12.97 1.32
CA LEU A 118 2.76 13.50 2.67
C LEU A 118 3.01 15.01 2.67
N ARG A 119 3.68 15.54 1.62
CA ARG A 119 3.98 16.96 1.50
C ARG A 119 2.72 17.81 1.48
N HIS A 120 1.74 17.42 0.67
CA HIS A 120 0.49 18.16 0.53
C HIS A 120 -0.35 18.20 1.82
N ARG A 121 -0.07 17.32 2.79
CA ARG A 121 -0.79 17.25 4.07
C ARG A 121 -0.01 17.78 5.26
N GLY A 122 1.06 18.50 5.01
CA GLY A 122 1.90 19.07 6.08
C GLY A 122 2.62 18.02 6.92
N LEU A 123 2.67 16.76 6.44
CA LEU A 123 3.45 15.69 7.03
C LEU A 123 4.87 15.72 6.43
N ASN A 124 5.44 16.93 6.39
CA ASN A 124 6.67 17.24 5.71
C ASN A 124 7.87 16.54 6.34
N ARG A 125 8.73 16.12 5.42
CA ARG A 125 10.10 15.61 5.62
C ARG A 125 10.17 14.42 6.57
N SER A 126 10.99 13.53 6.20
CA SER A 126 11.53 12.31 6.82
C SER A 126 11.01 11.84 8.20
N CYS A 127 10.35 12.68 8.99
CA CYS A 127 10.10 12.42 10.40
C CYS A 127 8.69 12.71 10.92
N ALA A 128 7.77 13.20 10.10
CA ALA A 128 6.46 13.60 10.63
C ALA A 128 5.50 12.42 10.86
N ALA A 129 5.66 11.32 10.12
CA ALA A 129 4.90 10.10 10.30
C ALA A 129 5.75 8.89 9.92
N THR A 130 5.47 7.75 10.54
CA THR A 130 6.05 6.47 10.13
C THR A 130 5.25 5.87 9.00
N GLN A 131 5.91 5.41 7.95
CA GLN A 131 5.30 4.67 6.85
C GLN A 131 5.76 3.22 6.86
N VAL A 132 4.88 2.33 6.38
CA VAL A 132 5.16 0.89 6.33
C VAL A 132 4.85 0.35 4.94
N ALA A 133 5.84 -0.20 4.27
CA ALA A 133 5.63 -1.04 3.09
C ALA A 133 5.26 -2.46 3.56
N LEU A 134 3.98 -2.69 3.82
CA LEU A 134 3.48 -3.88 4.50
C LEU A 134 3.14 -5.00 3.53
N TYR A 135 3.87 -6.10 3.55
CA TYR A 135 3.59 -7.35 2.82
C TYR A 135 3.00 -8.39 3.77
N MET A 136 1.73 -8.25 4.08
CA MET A 136 1.01 -9.10 5.03
C MET A 136 -0.41 -9.35 4.54
N SER A 137 -0.89 -10.56 4.65
CA SER A 137 -2.31 -10.86 4.52
C SER A 137 -2.94 -11.02 5.90
N ALA A 138 -4.11 -10.41 6.11
CA ALA A 138 -4.88 -10.53 7.33
C ALA A 138 -6.28 -11.05 7.02
N LYS A 139 -6.74 -12.07 7.78
CA LYS A 139 -8.11 -12.59 7.71
C LYS A 139 -9.07 -11.73 8.53
N GLY A 140 -10.38 -11.94 8.34
CA GLY A 140 -11.42 -11.23 9.09
C GLY A 140 -11.38 -11.45 10.60
N ASP A 141 -10.77 -12.54 11.03
CA ASP A 141 -10.55 -12.87 12.45
C ASP A 141 -9.27 -12.26 13.03
N GLY A 142 -8.51 -11.47 12.26
CA GLY A 142 -7.23 -10.89 12.66
C GLY A 142 -6.04 -11.85 12.60
N THR A 143 -6.22 -13.07 12.10
CA THR A 143 -5.09 -13.99 11.83
C THR A 143 -4.26 -13.44 10.69
N VAL A 144 -2.93 -13.45 10.84
CA VAL A 144 -2.00 -12.92 9.85
C VAL A 144 -1.12 -14.01 9.24
N ARG A 145 -0.69 -13.74 8.02
CA ARG A 145 0.35 -14.49 7.32
C ARG A 145 1.33 -13.49 6.71
N ASP A 146 2.62 -13.75 6.88
CA ASP A 146 3.65 -13.02 6.15
C ASP A 146 3.44 -13.22 4.64
N GLY A 147 3.44 -12.14 3.90
CA GLY A 147 3.22 -12.16 2.46
C GLY A 147 4.47 -12.49 1.65
N GLY A 148 5.61 -12.78 2.31
CA GLY A 148 6.86 -13.15 1.64
C GLY A 148 7.63 -12.00 1.00
N GLY A 149 7.12 -10.76 1.07
CA GLY A 149 7.80 -9.57 0.56
C GLY A 149 8.65 -8.88 1.62
N ALA A 150 9.42 -7.88 1.18
CA ALA A 150 10.31 -7.09 2.04
C ALA A 150 9.53 -6.05 2.86
N THR A 151 8.76 -6.49 3.88
CA THR A 151 8.09 -5.55 4.79
C THR A 151 9.13 -4.69 5.50
N CYS A 152 9.00 -3.38 5.37
CA CYS A 152 9.89 -2.43 6.02
C CYS A 152 9.13 -1.21 6.53
N ALA A 153 9.73 -0.52 7.50
CA ALA A 153 9.20 0.70 8.10
C ALA A 153 10.27 1.80 8.13
N CYS A 154 9.83 3.04 7.93
CA CYS A 154 10.68 4.23 8.00
C CYS A 154 9.93 5.36 8.73
N GLY A 155 10.58 6.00 9.68
CA GLY A 155 10.04 7.11 10.45
C GLY A 155 10.22 6.95 11.96
N PRO A 156 9.67 7.87 12.77
CA PRO A 156 9.93 7.94 14.21
C PRO A 156 9.52 6.67 14.99
N ARG A 157 8.47 5.98 14.55
CA ARG A 157 7.93 4.76 15.19
C ARG A 157 8.32 3.47 14.46
N ALA A 158 9.31 3.51 13.57
CA ALA A 158 9.70 2.35 12.78
C ALA A 158 10.19 1.17 13.64
N GLY A 159 10.89 1.47 14.75
CA GLY A 159 11.29 0.46 15.73
C GLY A 159 10.09 -0.23 16.38
N ASP A 160 9.09 0.54 16.86
CA ASP A 160 7.87 0.02 17.46
C ASP A 160 7.10 -0.87 16.48
N VAL A 161 7.04 -0.46 15.21
CA VAL A 161 6.41 -1.24 14.13
C VAL A 161 7.13 -2.54 13.88
N SER A 162 8.47 -2.50 13.78
CA SER A 162 9.30 -3.69 13.55
C SER A 162 9.13 -4.70 14.67
N GLU A 163 9.13 -4.24 15.92
CA GLU A 163 8.93 -5.10 17.08
C GLU A 163 7.53 -5.74 17.09
N LEU A 164 6.48 -4.92 16.91
CA LEU A 164 5.10 -5.40 16.90
C LEU A 164 4.87 -6.44 15.78
N LEU A 165 5.28 -6.15 14.56
CA LEU A 165 5.07 -7.06 13.43
C LEU A 165 5.88 -8.34 13.57
N THR A 166 7.15 -8.24 13.99
CA THR A 166 8.04 -9.40 14.06
C THR A 166 7.69 -10.29 15.26
N LYS A 167 7.57 -9.72 16.46
CA LYS A 167 7.31 -10.51 17.68
C LYS A 167 5.83 -10.84 17.85
N GLY A 168 4.93 -9.88 17.60
CA GLY A 168 3.48 -10.06 17.77
C GLY A 168 2.82 -10.75 16.58
N GLY A 169 3.30 -10.52 15.36
CA GLY A 169 2.68 -10.99 14.12
C GLY A 169 3.42 -12.12 13.41
N ASN A 170 4.66 -12.42 13.78
CA ASN A 170 5.55 -13.28 13.01
C ASN A 170 5.68 -12.84 11.54
N VAL A 171 5.66 -11.51 11.33
CA VAL A 171 5.87 -10.85 10.03
C VAL A 171 7.20 -10.12 10.11
N ARG A 172 8.19 -10.59 9.37
CA ARG A 172 9.52 -9.96 9.36
C ARG A 172 9.40 -8.51 8.88
N CYS A 173 9.80 -7.55 9.71
CA CYS A 173 9.82 -6.13 9.37
C CYS A 173 11.19 -5.52 9.66
N VAL A 174 11.78 -4.85 8.69
CA VAL A 174 13.09 -4.21 8.80
C VAL A 174 12.91 -2.69 8.91
N VAL A 175 13.64 -2.07 9.83
CA VAL A 175 13.75 -0.60 9.88
C VAL A 175 14.77 -0.18 8.84
N VAL A 176 14.38 0.76 7.98
CA VAL A 176 15.20 1.26 6.88
C VAL A 176 15.24 2.79 6.88
N ASP A 177 16.25 3.34 6.22
CA ASP A 177 16.30 4.78 5.94
C ASP A 177 15.29 5.21 4.87
N GLU A 178 15.26 6.52 4.60
CA GLU A 178 14.33 7.10 3.65
C GLU A 178 14.59 6.65 2.21
N ALA A 179 15.85 6.52 1.81
CA ALA A 179 16.22 6.13 0.45
C ALA A 179 15.79 4.69 0.16
N ALA A 180 16.12 3.76 1.05
CA ALA A 180 15.69 2.37 0.94
C ALA A 180 14.16 2.23 1.04
N PHE A 181 13.49 3.02 1.87
CA PHE A 181 12.03 3.02 1.95
C PHE A 181 11.38 3.50 0.65
N ARG A 182 11.93 4.52 -0.02
CA ARG A 182 11.44 4.98 -1.32
C ARG A 182 11.43 3.84 -2.35
N VAL A 183 12.55 3.14 -2.49
CA VAL A 183 12.66 2.00 -3.39
C VAL A 183 11.62 0.93 -3.03
N ALA A 184 11.47 0.57 -1.76
CA ALA A 184 10.51 -0.43 -1.31
C ALA A 184 9.05 -0.02 -1.56
N SER A 185 8.69 1.25 -1.30
CA SER A 185 7.33 1.75 -1.50
C SER A 185 6.97 1.85 -2.99
N VAL A 186 7.89 2.30 -3.82
CA VAL A 186 7.73 2.33 -5.28
C VAL A 186 7.62 0.91 -5.84
N CYS A 187 8.51 0.00 -5.42
CA CYS A 187 8.43 -1.41 -5.81
C CYS A 187 7.04 -1.98 -5.51
N LYS A 188 6.52 -1.75 -4.31
CA LYS A 188 5.19 -2.22 -3.92
C LYS A 188 4.07 -1.57 -4.74
N LEU A 189 4.12 -0.27 -5.00
CA LEU A 189 3.12 0.43 -5.79
C LEU A 189 3.10 -0.10 -7.23
N VAL A 190 4.25 -0.16 -7.89
CA VAL A 190 4.38 -0.65 -9.26
C VAL A 190 3.94 -2.11 -9.34
N TRP A 191 4.41 -2.97 -8.41
CA TRP A 191 4.01 -4.38 -8.38
C TRP A 191 2.49 -4.53 -8.25
N THR A 192 1.87 -3.87 -7.28
CA THR A 192 0.42 -4.01 -7.04
C THR A 192 -0.42 -3.48 -8.20
N SER A 193 0.04 -2.43 -8.89
CA SER A 193 -0.64 -1.87 -10.07
C SER A 193 -0.48 -2.78 -11.28
N ALA A 194 0.74 -3.25 -11.57
CA ALA A 194 1.03 -4.07 -12.74
C ALA A 194 0.42 -5.47 -12.64
N PHE A 195 0.64 -6.21 -11.54
CA PHE A 195 0.16 -7.59 -11.43
C PHE A 195 -1.35 -7.69 -11.29
N TRP A 196 -2.01 -6.72 -10.66
CA TRP A 196 -3.46 -6.68 -10.65
C TRP A 196 -4.06 -6.61 -12.06
N LEU A 197 -3.41 -5.90 -12.97
CA LEU A 197 -3.78 -5.80 -14.38
C LEU A 197 -3.36 -7.05 -15.17
N LEU A 198 -2.08 -7.40 -15.12
CA LEU A 198 -1.49 -8.44 -15.99
C LEU A 198 -2.10 -9.82 -15.73
N CYS A 199 -2.32 -10.19 -14.46
CA CYS A 199 -2.97 -11.45 -14.13
C CYS A 199 -4.36 -11.62 -14.76
N ARG A 200 -5.02 -10.53 -15.16
CA ARG A 200 -6.34 -10.56 -15.81
C ARG A 200 -6.30 -10.28 -17.30
N SER A 201 -5.52 -9.27 -17.70
CA SER A 201 -5.50 -8.82 -19.09
C SER A 201 -4.74 -9.76 -20.02
N LEU A 202 -3.89 -10.66 -19.49
CA LEU A 202 -3.20 -11.72 -20.24
C LEU A 202 -3.99 -13.04 -20.23
N CYS A 203 -5.05 -13.14 -19.42
CA CYS A 203 -5.88 -14.33 -19.41
C CYS A 203 -6.72 -14.44 -20.69
N ALA A 204 -6.81 -15.64 -21.25
CA ALA A 204 -7.55 -15.88 -22.49
C ALA A 204 -9.07 -15.77 -22.30
N SER A 205 -9.58 -16.05 -21.09
CA SER A 205 -11.00 -16.03 -20.78
C SER A 205 -11.36 -14.78 -19.97
N PRO A 206 -12.34 -13.98 -20.41
CA PRO A 206 -12.84 -12.85 -19.63
C PRO A 206 -13.37 -13.29 -18.27
N GLY A 207 -12.93 -12.61 -17.22
CA GLY A 207 -13.33 -12.91 -15.84
C GLY A 207 -12.43 -13.86 -15.07
N ASP A 208 -11.58 -14.62 -15.75
CA ASP A 208 -10.53 -15.44 -15.15
C ASP A 208 -9.29 -14.59 -14.81
N ALA A 209 -8.39 -15.17 -14.06
CA ALA A 209 -7.12 -14.55 -13.74
C ALA A 209 -6.01 -15.59 -13.63
N MET A 210 -4.86 -15.28 -14.24
CA MET A 210 -3.63 -16.03 -14.06
C MET A 210 -3.06 -15.82 -12.68
N THR A 211 -2.31 -16.78 -12.18
CA THR A 211 -1.46 -16.59 -10.98
C THR A 211 -0.25 -15.72 -11.31
N VAL A 212 0.37 -15.18 -10.30
CA VAL A 212 1.61 -14.41 -10.43
C VAL A 212 2.71 -15.25 -11.11
N GLY A 213 2.83 -16.53 -10.75
CA GLY A 213 3.79 -17.46 -11.35
C GLY A 213 3.55 -17.67 -12.84
N GLU A 214 2.29 -17.96 -13.24
CA GLU A 214 1.96 -18.13 -14.67
C GLU A 214 2.30 -16.90 -15.51
N VAL A 215 2.20 -15.70 -14.94
CA VAL A 215 2.62 -14.46 -15.62
C VAL A 215 4.14 -14.39 -15.74
N VAL A 216 4.91 -14.59 -14.65
CA VAL A 216 6.37 -14.38 -14.70
C VAL A 216 7.15 -15.54 -15.31
N ASP A 217 6.55 -16.74 -15.41
CA ASP A 217 7.20 -17.94 -15.95
C ASP A 217 6.99 -18.08 -17.46
N SER A 218 6.14 -17.25 -18.08
CA SER A 218 5.95 -17.20 -19.53
C SER A 218 6.75 -16.05 -20.15
N ASP A 219 7.36 -16.28 -21.33
CA ASP A 219 8.12 -15.25 -22.06
C ASP A 219 7.29 -14.00 -22.38
N GLU A 220 6.01 -14.19 -22.72
CA GLU A 220 5.08 -13.10 -22.99
C GLU A 220 4.78 -12.31 -21.70
N GLY A 221 4.50 -13.00 -20.60
CA GLY A 221 4.17 -12.39 -19.32
C GLY A 221 5.38 -11.66 -18.71
N GLU A 222 6.59 -12.26 -18.73
CA GLU A 222 7.79 -11.58 -18.25
C GLU A 222 8.06 -10.28 -19.03
N ARG A 223 7.92 -10.35 -20.37
CA ARG A 223 8.05 -9.16 -21.21
C ARG A 223 6.99 -8.10 -20.86
N ALA A 224 5.73 -8.49 -20.72
CA ALA A 224 4.65 -7.57 -20.34
C ALA A 224 4.89 -6.92 -18.96
N VAL A 225 5.39 -7.69 -17.98
CA VAL A 225 5.77 -7.17 -16.66
C VAL A 225 6.86 -6.11 -16.78
N ARG A 226 7.94 -6.40 -17.56
CA ARG A 226 9.04 -5.44 -17.76
C ARG A 226 8.56 -4.18 -18.45
N GLU A 227 7.83 -4.30 -19.53
CA GLU A 227 7.35 -3.16 -20.31
C GLU A 227 6.40 -2.27 -19.51
N LEU A 228 5.42 -2.87 -18.82
CA LEU A 228 4.49 -2.11 -17.98
C LEU A 228 5.18 -1.49 -16.78
N ALA A 229 6.03 -2.24 -16.07
CA ALA A 229 6.77 -1.71 -14.93
C ALA A 229 7.69 -0.56 -15.33
N CYS A 230 8.37 -0.63 -16.48
CA CYS A 230 9.17 0.46 -17.01
C CYS A 230 8.32 1.71 -17.29
N GLU A 231 7.17 1.57 -17.93
CA GLU A 231 6.26 2.69 -18.21
C GLU A 231 5.75 3.35 -16.90
N LEU A 232 5.41 2.55 -15.89
CA LEU A 232 5.00 3.08 -14.59
C LEU A 232 6.17 3.75 -13.85
N LEU A 233 7.40 3.22 -13.98
CA LEU A 233 8.59 3.82 -13.39
C LEU A 233 8.95 5.16 -14.04
N ASP A 234 8.79 5.31 -15.36
CA ASP A 234 8.97 6.60 -16.03
C ASP A 234 8.07 7.68 -15.40
N CYS A 235 6.84 7.33 -15.06
CA CYS A 235 5.90 8.21 -14.36
C CYS A 235 6.37 8.56 -12.93
N VAL A 236 6.89 7.57 -12.19
CA VAL A 236 7.40 7.77 -10.82
C VAL A 236 8.64 8.68 -10.81
N GLU A 237 9.55 8.48 -11.76
CA GLU A 237 10.75 9.29 -11.93
C GLU A 237 10.40 10.73 -12.33
N ALA A 238 9.48 10.91 -13.28
CA ALA A 238 8.98 12.23 -13.67
C ALA A 238 8.30 12.98 -12.51
N ALA A 239 7.65 12.25 -11.59
CA ALA A 239 7.07 12.82 -10.37
C ALA A 239 8.11 13.13 -9.27
N GLY A 240 9.40 12.77 -9.45
CA GLY A 240 10.46 12.98 -8.48
C GLY A 240 10.41 12.05 -7.26
N GLU A 241 9.59 11.00 -7.32
CA GLU A 241 9.44 10.04 -6.22
C GLU A 241 10.55 8.97 -6.19
N LEU A 242 11.22 8.77 -7.31
CA LEU A 242 12.42 7.96 -7.42
C LEU A 242 13.52 8.84 -8.02
N ARG A 243 14.60 9.08 -7.30
CA ARG A 243 15.73 9.82 -7.85
C ARG A 243 16.56 8.87 -8.71
N VAL A 244 16.85 9.28 -9.93
CA VAL A 244 17.95 8.71 -10.70
C VAL A 244 19.22 9.05 -9.91
N GLY A 245 19.99 8.05 -9.49
CA GLY A 245 21.12 8.22 -8.57
C GLY A 245 22.05 9.33 -9.06
N ASP A 246 22.37 10.26 -8.17
CA ASP A 246 23.55 11.10 -8.35
C ASP A 246 24.77 10.14 -8.37
N GLU A 247 25.41 9.99 -9.51
CA GLU A 247 26.56 9.13 -9.75
C GLU A 247 27.81 9.54 -8.92
N ASN A 248 27.68 10.53 -8.02
CA ASN A 248 28.79 11.21 -7.37
C ASN A 248 29.05 10.85 -5.89
N GLU A 249 28.36 9.87 -5.27
CA GLU A 249 28.59 9.59 -3.84
C GLU A 249 29.39 8.31 -3.51
N ASN A 250 30.03 7.66 -4.47
CA ASN A 250 30.93 6.54 -4.15
C ASN A 250 32.35 6.69 -4.77
N GLU A 251 33.16 7.60 -4.21
CA GLU A 251 34.63 7.61 -4.43
C GLU A 251 35.38 6.47 -3.68
N ASN A 252 34.68 5.55 -3.04
CA ASN A 252 35.32 4.40 -2.38
C ASN A 252 35.16 3.14 -3.25
N GLY A 253 36.13 2.97 -4.15
CA GLY A 253 36.27 1.90 -5.13
C GLY A 253 36.26 0.49 -4.58
N ASN A 254 35.12 -0.09 -4.33
CA ASN A 254 34.91 -1.53 -4.26
C ASN A 254 33.90 -1.94 -5.31
N GLY A 255 34.32 -2.70 -6.27
CA GLY A 255 33.90 -3.04 -7.62
C GLY A 255 32.47 -3.57 -7.89
N ASP A 256 31.45 -3.27 -7.10
CA ASP A 256 30.04 -3.43 -7.47
C ASP A 256 29.41 -2.03 -7.54
N SER A 257 29.20 -1.51 -8.75
CA SER A 257 28.40 -0.30 -8.93
C SER A 257 27.05 -0.50 -8.27
N PRO A 258 26.61 0.38 -7.34
CA PRO A 258 25.28 0.28 -6.76
C PRO A 258 24.26 0.31 -7.90
N LEU A 259 23.33 -0.64 -7.89
CA LEU A 259 22.23 -0.67 -8.86
C LEU A 259 21.52 0.67 -8.85
N SER A 260 21.13 1.16 -10.01
CA SER A 260 20.24 2.31 -10.08
C SER A 260 18.95 2.01 -9.28
N SER A 261 18.33 3.02 -8.71
CA SER A 261 17.07 2.85 -7.97
C SER A 261 16.01 2.13 -8.81
N ARG A 262 15.98 2.37 -10.12
CA ARG A 262 15.10 1.72 -11.09
C ARG A 262 15.38 0.21 -11.20
N GLU A 263 16.64 -0.17 -11.34
CA GLU A 263 17.04 -1.59 -11.41
C GLU A 263 16.73 -2.32 -10.11
N ALA A 264 16.94 -1.65 -8.97
CA ALA A 264 16.59 -2.21 -7.66
C ALA A 264 15.05 -2.48 -7.55
N VAL A 265 14.22 -1.56 -8.06
CA VAL A 265 12.76 -1.76 -8.09
C VAL A 265 12.39 -2.91 -9.02
N LEU A 266 12.90 -2.96 -10.24
CA LEU A 266 12.62 -4.05 -11.19
C LEU A 266 13.03 -5.41 -10.62
N ARG A 267 14.22 -5.51 -10.04
CA ARG A 267 14.68 -6.73 -9.37
C ARG A 267 13.73 -7.12 -8.23
N GLY A 268 13.35 -6.19 -7.36
CA GLY A 268 12.44 -6.44 -6.25
C GLY A 268 11.05 -6.91 -6.71
N ILE A 269 10.55 -6.40 -7.83
CA ILE A 269 9.30 -6.85 -8.45
C ILE A 269 9.37 -8.34 -8.81
N PHE A 270 10.43 -8.78 -9.50
CA PHE A 270 10.57 -10.19 -9.89
C PHE A 270 10.89 -11.11 -8.71
N GLU A 271 11.73 -10.68 -7.77
CA GLU A 271 12.03 -11.46 -6.55
C GLU A 271 10.75 -11.71 -5.73
N TYR A 272 9.95 -10.66 -5.52
CA TYR A 272 8.68 -10.82 -4.81
C TYR A 272 7.71 -11.71 -5.57
N SER A 273 7.55 -11.55 -6.88
CA SER A 273 6.68 -12.38 -7.70
C SER A 273 7.03 -13.86 -7.61
N ARG A 274 8.31 -14.20 -7.68
CA ARG A 274 8.79 -15.58 -7.55
C ARG A 274 8.60 -16.15 -6.13
N SER A 275 8.48 -15.30 -5.11
CA SER A 275 8.20 -15.75 -3.73
C SER A 275 6.73 -16.12 -3.49
N ILE A 276 5.81 -15.70 -4.37
CA ILE A 276 4.36 -15.92 -4.24
C ILE A 276 3.73 -16.45 -5.54
N PRO A 277 4.27 -17.47 -6.20
CA PRO A 277 3.88 -17.88 -7.56
C PRO A 277 2.41 -18.30 -7.65
N SER A 278 1.82 -18.88 -6.62
CA SER A 278 0.42 -19.32 -6.59
C SER A 278 -0.58 -18.20 -6.25
N SER A 279 -0.12 -16.98 -6.04
CA SER A 279 -0.99 -15.87 -5.67
C SER A 279 -1.75 -15.32 -6.87
N VAL A 280 -3.02 -14.94 -6.64
CA VAL A 280 -3.83 -14.17 -7.60
C VAL A 280 -4.23 -12.85 -6.90
N PRO A 281 -3.86 -11.68 -7.45
CA PRO A 281 -4.26 -10.40 -6.88
C PRO A 281 -5.79 -10.26 -6.85
N SER A 282 -6.35 -9.84 -5.69
CA SER A 282 -7.80 -9.72 -5.51
C SER A 282 -8.42 -8.69 -6.45
N ALA A 283 -9.45 -9.08 -7.20
CA ALA A 283 -10.20 -8.18 -8.07
C ALA A 283 -10.85 -7.05 -7.28
N GLU A 284 -11.57 -7.42 -6.21
CA GLU A 284 -12.32 -6.49 -5.36
C GLU A 284 -11.39 -5.44 -4.70
N MET A 285 -10.26 -5.89 -4.15
CA MET A 285 -9.31 -4.96 -3.51
C MET A 285 -8.64 -4.05 -4.52
N GLY A 286 -8.31 -4.56 -5.71
CA GLY A 286 -7.74 -3.75 -6.77
C GLY A 286 -8.69 -2.63 -7.22
N LEU A 287 -9.98 -2.94 -7.38
CA LEU A 287 -11.00 -1.94 -7.72
C LEU A 287 -11.20 -0.90 -6.60
N LYS A 288 -11.23 -1.32 -5.34
CA LYS A 288 -11.37 -0.40 -4.20
C LYS A 288 -10.20 0.58 -4.06
N GLU A 289 -9.02 0.15 -4.47
CA GLU A 289 -7.79 0.93 -4.32
C GLU A 289 -7.29 1.51 -5.66
N VAL A 290 -8.06 1.34 -6.74
CA VAL A 290 -7.65 1.74 -8.09
C VAL A 290 -7.22 3.20 -8.18
N GLY A 291 -7.93 4.13 -7.52
CA GLY A 291 -7.61 5.55 -7.51
C GLY A 291 -6.25 5.88 -6.87
N PHE A 292 -5.82 5.09 -5.87
CA PHE A 292 -4.53 5.28 -5.18
C PHE A 292 -3.39 4.46 -5.79
N ARG A 293 -3.68 3.58 -6.72
CA ARG A 293 -2.72 2.73 -7.44
C ARG A 293 -2.67 3.12 -8.91
N ASN A 294 -3.48 2.49 -9.73
CA ASN A 294 -3.51 2.76 -11.17
C ASN A 294 -3.95 4.21 -11.48
N GLY A 295 -4.90 4.77 -10.76
CA GLY A 295 -5.34 6.15 -10.91
C GLY A 295 -4.26 7.17 -10.58
N TRP A 296 -3.34 6.87 -9.64
CA TRP A 296 -2.20 7.73 -9.35
C TRP A 296 -1.32 7.94 -10.60
N PHE A 297 -1.06 6.86 -11.35
CA PHE A 297 -0.29 6.93 -12.59
C PHE A 297 -1.07 7.66 -13.68
N LEU A 298 -2.35 7.30 -13.87
CA LEU A 298 -3.19 7.90 -14.92
C LEU A 298 -3.36 9.41 -14.75
N ALA A 299 -3.47 9.90 -13.52
CA ALA A 299 -3.54 11.34 -13.23
C ALA A 299 -2.27 12.10 -13.62
N ARG A 300 -1.19 11.40 -13.95
CA ARG A 300 0.11 11.95 -14.38
C ARG A 300 0.44 11.66 -15.84
N ARG A 301 -0.53 11.19 -16.61
CA ARG A 301 -0.34 11.06 -18.06
C ARG A 301 -0.04 12.43 -18.68
N SER A 302 0.94 12.45 -19.58
CA SER A 302 1.30 13.63 -20.36
C SER A 302 1.70 13.21 -21.79
N ALA A 303 1.98 14.16 -22.65
CA ALA A 303 2.50 13.87 -23.97
C ALA A 303 3.85 13.15 -23.94
N GLU A 304 4.68 13.42 -22.92
CA GLU A 304 5.99 12.79 -22.68
C GLU A 304 5.87 11.41 -22.01
N SER A 305 4.77 11.16 -21.30
CA SER A 305 4.50 9.89 -20.61
C SER A 305 3.04 9.48 -20.84
N PRO A 306 2.70 8.97 -22.04
CA PRO A 306 1.31 8.72 -22.44
C PRO A 306 0.69 7.51 -21.75
N GLN A 307 1.49 6.61 -21.16
CA GLN A 307 1.06 5.40 -20.46
C GLN A 307 0.12 4.53 -21.31
N GLU A 308 0.50 4.27 -22.53
CA GLU A 308 -0.34 3.57 -23.51
C GLU A 308 -0.57 2.10 -23.12
N ARG A 309 0.49 1.39 -22.68
CA ARG A 309 0.37 0.00 -22.22
C ARG A 309 -0.50 -0.13 -20.99
N HIS A 310 -0.33 0.79 -20.04
CA HIS A 310 -1.14 0.84 -18.84
C HIS A 310 -2.63 1.00 -19.18
N ALA A 311 -2.95 1.96 -20.05
CA ALA A 311 -4.30 2.19 -20.53
C ALA A 311 -4.87 0.99 -21.29
N ASP A 312 -4.07 0.33 -22.14
CA ASP A 312 -4.50 -0.86 -22.89
C ASP A 312 -4.83 -2.03 -21.97
N HIS A 313 -4.01 -2.31 -20.96
CA HIS A 313 -4.32 -3.37 -19.99
C HIS A 313 -5.59 -3.06 -19.19
N LEU A 314 -5.85 -1.79 -18.83
CA LEU A 314 -7.11 -1.38 -18.19
C LEU A 314 -8.31 -1.65 -19.10
N ARG A 315 -8.24 -1.25 -20.37
CA ARG A 315 -9.33 -1.50 -21.35
C ARG A 315 -9.60 -2.99 -21.55
N ARG A 316 -8.56 -3.83 -21.59
CA ARG A 316 -8.70 -5.29 -21.70
C ARG A 316 -9.48 -5.91 -20.56
N ILE A 317 -9.43 -5.33 -19.37
CA ILE A 317 -10.21 -5.79 -18.20
C ILE A 317 -11.53 -5.03 -18.03
N GLY A 318 -11.95 -4.24 -19.04
CA GLY A 318 -13.23 -3.53 -19.07
C GLY A 318 -13.27 -2.23 -18.29
N LEU A 319 -12.11 -1.64 -17.96
CA LEU A 319 -12.04 -0.35 -17.29
C LEU A 319 -11.68 0.76 -18.28
N ASP A 320 -12.35 1.90 -18.14
CA ASP A 320 -12.04 3.11 -18.89
C ASP A 320 -10.94 3.89 -18.13
N PRO A 321 -9.73 4.02 -18.71
CA PRO A 321 -8.65 4.76 -18.07
C PRO A 321 -9.00 6.24 -17.77
N ASP A 322 -9.83 6.86 -18.60
CA ASP A 322 -10.19 8.27 -18.47
C ASP A 322 -11.25 8.50 -17.38
N ALA A 323 -11.99 7.47 -17.00
CA ALA A 323 -12.94 7.50 -15.88
C ALA A 323 -12.30 7.25 -14.50
N LEU A 324 -11.01 6.91 -14.46
CA LEU A 324 -10.26 6.61 -13.22
C LEU A 324 -9.43 7.80 -12.70
N VAL A 325 -9.46 8.93 -13.41
CA VAL A 325 -8.72 10.17 -13.08
C VAL A 325 -9.59 11.20 -12.39
#